data_add3e58889b1894301d4f05ff139c045
#
_entry.id   add3e58889b1894301d4f05ff139c045
#
_cell.length_a   1.000
_cell.length_b   1.000
_cell.length_c   1.000
_cell.angle_alpha   90.00
_cell.angle_beta   90.00
_cell.angle_gamma   90.00
#
_symmetry.space_group_name_H-M   'P 1'
#
loop_
_entity.id
_entity.type
_entity.pdbx_description
1 polymer ?
#
loop_
_entity_poly.entity_id
_entity_poly.type
_entity_poly.pdbx_seq_one_letter_code
_entity_poly.pdbx_strand_id
1 'polypeptide(L)'
;MKIARYTLFSTEGTQIAESLDLQYIKDVAKRQKPGNYYVYEWWAEPGDPFWEHCPDTHYEFIIKRGLISTTIQIINKDSLFKNSKL
;
A
#
# COMPACT_ATOMS: atom_id res chain seq x y z
N MET A 1 -16.68 -11.80 -9.46
CA MET A 1 -15.86 -11.62 -8.27
C MET A 1 -14.55 -10.94 -8.65
N LYS A 2 -14.21 -9.86 -7.95
CA LYS A 2 -12.97 -9.15 -8.25
C LYS A 2 -11.84 -9.62 -7.37
N ILE A 3 -10.64 -9.62 -7.91
CA ILE A 3 -9.43 -9.91 -7.14
C ILE A 3 -8.65 -8.61 -6.95
N ALA A 4 -7.90 -8.55 -5.86
CA ALA A 4 -7.12 -7.36 -5.53
C ALA A 4 -5.63 -7.61 -5.74
N ARG A 5 -4.93 -6.60 -6.21
CA ARG A 5 -3.49 -6.59 -6.36
C ARG A 5 -2.96 -5.32 -5.71
N TYR A 6 -1.82 -5.43 -5.06
CA TYR A 6 -1.23 -4.32 -4.33
C TYR A 6 0.12 -3.96 -4.92
N THR A 7 0.39 -2.67 -5.01
CA THR A 7 1.70 -2.16 -5.46
C THR A 7 2.27 -1.24 -4.40
N LEU A 8 3.54 -1.40 -4.10
CA LEU A 8 4.26 -0.62 -3.10
C LEU A 8 5.18 0.36 -3.80
N PHE A 9 5.07 1.64 -3.44
CA PHE A 9 5.87 2.72 -4.03
C PHE A 9 6.62 3.50 -2.97
N SER A 10 7.79 3.98 -3.34
CA SER A 10 8.50 4.98 -2.54
C SER A 10 7.87 6.35 -2.74
N THR A 11 8.29 7.33 -1.94
CA THR A 11 7.80 8.70 -2.08
C THR A 11 8.21 9.32 -3.40
N GLU A 12 9.25 8.80 -4.04
CA GLU A 12 9.70 9.27 -5.35
C GLU A 12 8.94 8.65 -6.50
N GLY A 13 7.99 7.75 -6.21
CA GLY A 13 7.21 7.10 -7.24
C GLY A 13 7.83 5.84 -7.83
N THR A 14 8.90 5.33 -7.22
CA THR A 14 9.52 4.10 -7.69
C THR A 14 8.74 2.91 -7.16
N GLN A 15 8.31 2.02 -8.04
CA GLN A 15 7.63 0.80 -7.63
C GLN A 15 8.65 -0.18 -7.05
N ILE A 16 8.37 -0.63 -5.83
CA ILE A 16 9.27 -1.52 -5.09
C ILE A 16 8.82 -2.97 -5.19
N ALA A 17 7.51 -3.19 -5.13
CA ALA A 17 6.96 -4.55 -5.11
C ALA A 17 5.53 -4.56 -5.60
N GLU A 18 5.08 -5.73 -5.97
CA GLU A 18 3.71 -5.98 -6.43
C GLU A 18 3.32 -7.38 -5.99
N SER A 19 2.09 -7.54 -5.49
CA SER A 19 1.63 -8.85 -5.07
C SER A 19 0.11 -8.85 -4.92
N LEU A 20 -0.47 -10.04 -5.04
CA LEU A 20 -1.88 -10.26 -4.69
C LEU A 20 -2.06 -10.40 -3.18
N ASP A 21 -0.96 -10.52 -2.44
CA ASP A 21 -0.98 -10.74 -0.99
C ASP A 21 -0.48 -9.48 -0.28
N LEU A 22 -1.39 -8.83 0.42
CA LEU A 22 -1.04 -7.61 1.17
C LEU A 22 -0.01 -7.89 2.26
N GLN A 23 -0.02 -9.08 2.86
CA GLN A 23 0.95 -9.42 3.88
C GLN A 23 2.37 -9.46 3.30
N TYR A 24 2.52 -9.97 2.09
CA TYR A 24 3.80 -9.94 1.41
C TYR A 24 4.30 -8.50 1.21
N ILE A 25 3.39 -7.61 0.82
CA ILE A 25 3.73 -6.19 0.64
C ILE A 25 4.19 -5.58 1.96
N LYS A 26 3.50 -5.89 3.06
CA LYS A 26 3.92 -5.42 4.39
C LYS A 26 5.31 -5.94 4.76
N ASP A 27 5.58 -7.21 4.45
CA ASP A 27 6.87 -7.81 4.75
C ASP A 27 8.00 -7.15 3.96
N VAL A 28 7.76 -6.85 2.68
CA VAL A 28 8.72 -6.13 1.86
C VAL A 28 8.94 -4.71 2.41
N ALA A 29 7.87 -4.04 2.79
CA ALA A 29 7.96 -2.68 3.32
C ALA A 29 8.83 -2.64 4.59
N LYS A 30 8.71 -3.64 5.45
CA LYS A 30 9.50 -3.70 6.69
C LYS A 30 11.00 -3.77 6.44
N ARG A 31 11.40 -4.23 5.25
CA ARG A 31 12.82 -4.34 4.89
C ARG A 31 13.38 -3.05 4.30
N GLN A 32 12.51 -2.08 4.01
CA GLN A 32 12.95 -0.83 3.42
C GLN A 32 13.55 0.08 4.48
N LYS A 33 14.25 1.11 4.03
CA LYS A 33 14.79 2.13 4.92
C LYS A 33 13.64 2.84 5.65
N PRO A 34 13.88 3.36 6.84
CA PRO A 34 12.85 4.16 7.51
C PRO A 34 12.36 5.29 6.61
N GLY A 35 11.07 5.52 6.62
CA GLY A 35 10.47 6.57 5.81
C GLY A 35 9.04 6.23 5.46
N ASN A 36 8.50 6.98 4.53
CA ASN A 36 7.12 6.85 4.11
C ASN A 36 7.03 6.13 2.78
N TYR A 37 6.06 5.24 2.66
CA TYR A 37 5.82 4.44 1.47
C TYR A 37 4.33 4.42 1.20
N TYR A 38 3.95 4.18 -0.06
CA TYR A 38 2.55 4.19 -0.45
C TYR A 38 2.18 2.88 -1.07
N VAL A 39 0.96 2.41 -0.78
CA VAL A 39 0.42 1.18 -1.36
C VAL A 39 -0.89 1.52 -2.05
N TYR A 40 -0.99 1.11 -3.30
CA TYR A 40 -2.22 1.23 -4.07
C TYR A 40 -2.84 -0.14 -4.27
N GLU A 41 -4.14 -0.19 -4.18
CA GLU A 41 -4.89 -1.41 -4.44
C GLU A 41 -5.54 -1.32 -5.80
N TRP A 42 -5.44 -2.39 -6.57
CA TRP A 42 -5.99 -2.47 -7.92
C TRP A 42 -6.93 -3.67 -7.97
N TRP A 43 -8.04 -3.52 -8.66
CA TRP A 43 -9.05 -4.58 -8.76
C TRP A 43 -9.27 -4.96 -10.20
N ALA A 44 -9.52 -6.27 -10.43
CA ALA A 44 -9.90 -6.81 -11.73
C ALA A 44 -10.69 -8.09 -11.56
N GLU A 45 -11.50 -8.40 -12.57
CA GLU A 45 -12.12 -9.73 -12.66
C GLU A 45 -11.04 -10.74 -13.02
N PRO A 46 -11.15 -11.99 -12.57
CA PRO A 46 -10.18 -13.02 -12.94
C PRO A 46 -10.06 -13.13 -14.46
N GLY A 47 -8.84 -13.07 -14.96
CA GLY A 47 -8.57 -13.16 -16.39
C GLY A 47 -8.64 -11.86 -17.15
N ASP A 48 -9.10 -10.78 -16.52
CA ASP A 48 -9.17 -9.48 -17.15
C ASP A 48 -7.77 -8.85 -17.15
N PRO A 49 -7.24 -8.41 -18.31
CA PRO A 49 -5.92 -7.77 -18.34
C PRO A 49 -5.92 -6.36 -17.79
N PHE A 50 -7.08 -5.73 -17.62
CA PHE A 50 -7.15 -4.35 -17.16
C PHE A 50 -7.48 -4.29 -15.67
N TRP A 51 -6.61 -3.62 -14.91
CA TRP A 51 -6.77 -3.45 -13.48
C TRP A 51 -7.26 -2.04 -13.19
N GLU A 52 -8.35 -1.95 -12.44
CA GLU A 52 -8.89 -0.66 -12.02
C GLU A 52 -8.23 -0.23 -10.72
N HIS A 53 -7.76 1.00 -10.70
CA HIS A 53 -7.24 1.60 -9.47
C HIS A 53 -8.41 1.83 -8.51
N CYS A 54 -8.23 1.36 -7.28
CA CYS A 54 -9.26 1.50 -6.25
C CYS A 54 -8.95 2.74 -5.41
N PRO A 55 -9.62 3.87 -5.66
CA PRO A 55 -9.25 5.12 -4.99
C PRO A 55 -9.57 5.13 -3.50
N ASP A 56 -10.45 4.23 -3.06
CA ASP A 56 -10.88 4.21 -1.66
C ASP A 56 -9.96 3.40 -0.76
N THR A 57 -8.87 2.86 -1.29
CA THR A 57 -7.99 1.99 -0.52
C THR A 57 -6.52 2.30 -0.74
N HIS A 58 -6.19 3.58 -0.67
CA HIS A 58 -4.79 4.00 -0.62
C HIS A 58 -4.29 3.91 0.82
N TYR A 59 -3.10 3.36 0.97
CA TYR A 59 -2.47 3.27 2.29
C TYR A 59 -1.16 4.01 2.28
N GLU A 60 -0.83 4.61 3.40
CA GLU A 60 0.52 5.11 3.64
C GLU A 60 1.16 4.22 4.70
N PHE A 61 2.31 3.64 4.37
CA PHE A 61 3.08 2.84 5.31
C PHE A 61 4.20 3.72 5.83
N ILE A 62 4.24 3.89 7.15
CA ILE A 62 5.30 4.65 7.80
C ILE A 62 6.20 3.65 8.51
N ILE A 63 7.44 3.52 8.04
CA ILE A 63 8.40 2.55 8.57
C ILE A 63 9.31 3.26 9.55
N LYS A 64 9.31 2.78 10.79
CA LYS A 64 10.15 3.30 11.86
C LYS A 64 10.96 2.15 12.43
N ARG A 65 12.24 2.40 12.69
CA ARG A 65 13.12 1.40 13.29
C ARG A 65 13.46 1.80 14.71
N GLY A 66 13.21 0.89 15.65
CA GLY A 66 13.63 1.04 17.03
C GLY A 66 14.86 0.20 17.30
N LEU A 67 15.29 0.16 18.56
CA LEU A 67 16.42 -0.65 18.96
C LEU A 67 16.16 -2.15 18.81
N ILE A 68 14.89 -2.56 18.90
CA ILE A 68 14.52 -3.96 18.97
C ILE A 68 13.78 -4.42 17.72
N SER A 69 12.97 -3.57 17.11
CA SER A 69 12.08 -4.02 16.03
C SER A 69 11.82 -2.92 15.01
N THR A 70 11.34 -3.36 13.84
CA THR A 70 10.80 -2.47 12.82
C THR A 70 9.29 -2.43 12.99
N THR A 71 8.72 -1.23 13.03
CA THR A 71 7.28 -1.07 13.10
C THR A 71 6.77 -0.50 11.79
N ILE A 72 5.52 -0.85 11.46
CA ILE A 72 4.85 -0.32 10.29
C ILE A 72 3.52 0.27 10.76
N GLN A 73 3.27 1.51 10.38
CA GLN A 73 2.01 2.18 10.67
C GLN A 73 1.28 2.38 9.35
N ILE A 74 0.02 1.96 9.32
CA ILE A 74 -0.78 1.99 8.10
C ILE A 74 -1.85 3.05 8.25
N ILE A 75 -1.92 3.95 7.27
CA ILE A 75 -2.93 5.00 7.24
C ILE A 75 -3.67 4.89 5.92
N ASN A 76 -5.00 4.79 5.97
CA ASN A 76 -5.82 4.82 4.77
C ASN A 76 -6.11 6.28 4.43
N LYS A 77 -5.43 6.79 3.42
CA LYS A 77 -5.50 8.20 3.04
C LYS A 77 -6.89 8.61 2.57
N ASP A 78 -7.56 7.74 1.85
CA ASP A 78 -8.87 8.09 1.31
C ASP A 78 -9.91 8.21 2.41
N SER A 79 -9.82 7.38 3.43
CA SER A 79 -10.69 7.51 4.60
C SER A 79 -10.49 8.85 5.29
N LEU A 80 -9.24 9.31 5.38
CA LEU A 80 -8.94 10.60 5.98
C LEU A 80 -9.54 11.73 5.15
N PHE A 81 -9.43 11.67 3.84
CA PHE A 81 -10.03 12.66 2.96
C PHE A 81 -11.54 12.70 3.12
N LYS A 82 -12.18 11.55 3.17
CA LYS A 82 -13.63 11.50 3.36
C LYS A 82 -14.05 12.16 4.66
N ASN A 83 -13.29 11.93 5.71
CA ASN A 83 -13.60 12.50 7.02
C ASN A 83 -13.38 14.00 7.08
N SER A 84 -12.43 14.52 6.33
CA SER A 84 -12.10 15.94 6.36
C SER A 84 -12.92 16.77 5.38
N LYS A 85 -13.74 16.15 4.58
CA LYS A 85 -14.43 16.80 3.49
C LYS A 85 -15.68 17.56 3.91
N LEU A 86 -15.98 17.57 5.13
CA LEU A 86 -17.14 18.25 5.66
C LEU A 86 -16.90 19.76 5.80
#